data_78978e9ff7cfb298a77b4563eae0897a
#
_entry.id   78978e9ff7cfb298a77b4563eae0897a
#
_cell.length_a   1.000
_cell.length_b   1.000
_cell.length_c   1.000
_cell.angle_alpha   90.00
_cell.angle_beta   90.00
_cell.angle_gamma   90.00
#
_symmetry.space_group_name_H-M   'P 1'
#
loop_
_entity.id
_entity.type
_entity.pdbx_description
1 polymer ?
#
loop_
_entity_poly.entity_id
_entity_poly.type
_entity_poly.pdbx_seq_one_letter_code
_entity_poly.pdbx_strand_id
1 'polypeptide(L)'
;IHFIDIPRLWIKVYKVEKYVSECLDSIINQTFDCFECIIIDDCSPDNSMRLIEEKLAGYKGNISFRIVRNERNEGVSAARNKGIELSRGGYLFFIDSDDMLYENCLEKLWEETKRYPGVDLVQGDSYSEGMENKNSDLQRYTEGRIRINKLFLDSKITSTPVNRLIRKEVLTENAIYFRTGILFEDFLWCYFLYKKVETFASVNSFTYFYRRSNPFSTMNKAKTDFDKPAKDFIFILTVFNEHMEQELYAENICFILNKLMPVVYNAAAIGVTRESNDAIDKFKRNLIRKHCREFRPMEVLYELNLFYPFSLLLNWGIYRHHILYKYANLIKLYYKIWGRWYL
;
A
#
# COMPACT_ATOMS: atom_id res chain seq x y z
N ILE A 1 -17.88 -17.66 20.28
CA ILE A 1 -17.36 -16.83 19.15
C ILE A 1 -18.51 -16.70 18.18
N HIS A 2 -19.06 -15.47 18.01
CA HIS A 2 -20.06 -15.27 16.98
C HIS A 2 -19.37 -15.45 15.62
N PHE A 3 -19.97 -16.22 14.71
CA PHE A 3 -19.47 -16.45 13.34
C PHE A 3 -19.23 -15.16 12.52
N ILE A 4 -19.69 -14.03 13.04
CA ILE A 4 -19.59 -12.70 12.40
C ILE A 4 -18.19 -12.10 12.55
N ASP A 5 -17.43 -12.47 13.61
CA ASP A 5 -16.13 -11.82 13.93
C ASP A 5 -14.90 -12.56 13.36
N ILE A 6 -15.09 -13.71 12.71
CA ILE A 6 -14.01 -14.54 12.21
C ILE A 6 -13.28 -13.80 11.06
N PRO A 7 -11.93 -13.81 11.03
CA PRO A 7 -11.17 -13.24 9.93
C PRO A 7 -11.50 -13.94 8.59
N ARG A 8 -11.47 -13.16 7.52
CA ARG A 8 -11.55 -13.65 6.14
C ARG A 8 -10.22 -13.37 5.46
N LEU A 9 -9.47 -14.43 5.22
CA LEU A 9 -8.26 -14.39 4.42
C LEU A 9 -8.65 -14.44 2.94
N TRP A 10 -7.97 -13.67 2.14
CA TRP A 10 -8.30 -13.51 0.75
C TRP A 10 -7.04 -13.54 -0.14
N ILE A 11 -7.08 -14.34 -1.21
CA ILE A 11 -5.98 -14.55 -2.13
C ILE A 11 -6.47 -14.50 -3.58
N LYS A 12 -5.75 -13.74 -4.44
CA LYS A 12 -5.95 -13.76 -5.88
C LYS A 12 -4.97 -14.72 -6.55
N VAL A 13 -5.46 -15.54 -7.48
CA VAL A 13 -4.65 -16.49 -8.24
C VAL A 13 -4.65 -16.11 -9.72
N TYR A 14 -3.44 -15.83 -10.26
CA TYR A 14 -3.23 -15.63 -11.70
C TYR A 14 -1.75 -15.77 -12.04
N LYS A 15 -1.38 -16.81 -12.82
CA LYS A 15 -0.01 -17.12 -13.28
C LYS A 15 1.00 -17.23 -12.16
N VAL A 16 0.71 -18.03 -11.14
CA VAL A 16 1.53 -18.20 -9.93
C VAL A 16 1.86 -19.68 -9.64
N GLU A 17 1.83 -20.56 -10.62
CA GLU A 17 2.07 -21.99 -10.46
C GLU A 17 3.38 -22.33 -9.73
N LYS A 18 4.40 -21.46 -9.84
CA LYS A 18 5.68 -21.65 -9.18
C LYS A 18 5.67 -21.35 -7.67
N TYR A 19 4.69 -20.60 -7.20
CA TYR A 19 4.68 -20.02 -5.84
C TYR A 19 3.46 -20.42 -5.03
N VAL A 20 2.33 -20.68 -5.71
CA VAL A 20 1.04 -20.86 -5.05
C VAL A 20 1.00 -22.03 -4.07
N SER A 21 1.80 -23.08 -4.30
CA SER A 21 1.88 -24.23 -3.38
C SER A 21 2.48 -23.84 -2.03
N GLU A 22 3.58 -23.06 -2.02
CA GLU A 22 4.21 -22.57 -0.80
C GLU A 22 3.30 -21.55 -0.08
N CYS A 23 2.65 -20.68 -0.84
CA CYS A 23 1.68 -19.74 -0.29
C CYS A 23 0.54 -20.48 0.40
N LEU A 24 -0.06 -21.47 -0.26
CA LEU A 24 -1.17 -22.25 0.30
C LEU A 24 -0.73 -23.10 1.52
N ASP A 25 0.49 -23.66 1.50
CA ASP A 25 1.06 -24.34 2.67
C ASP A 25 1.17 -23.42 3.87
N SER A 26 1.62 -22.18 3.66
CA SER A 26 1.72 -21.20 4.73
C SER A 26 0.37 -20.81 5.34
N ILE A 27 -0.71 -20.93 4.56
CA ILE A 27 -2.10 -20.70 5.02
C ILE A 27 -2.64 -21.94 5.77
N ILE A 28 -2.43 -23.13 5.22
CA ILE A 28 -2.90 -24.39 5.81
C ILE A 28 -2.25 -24.66 7.19
N ASN A 29 -0.99 -24.27 7.35
CA ASN A 29 -0.20 -24.50 8.57
C ASN A 29 -0.31 -23.36 9.59
N GLN A 30 -1.31 -22.46 9.48
CA GLN A 30 -1.51 -21.44 10.50
C GLN A 30 -1.90 -22.07 11.85
N THR A 31 -1.32 -21.57 12.95
CA THR A 31 -1.67 -21.97 14.32
C THR A 31 -3.09 -21.56 14.70
N PHE A 32 -3.61 -20.50 14.11
CA PHE A 32 -5.00 -20.07 14.20
C PHE A 32 -5.77 -20.55 12.97
N ASP A 33 -6.69 -21.48 13.14
CA ASP A 33 -7.43 -22.16 12.07
C ASP A 33 -8.92 -21.79 11.98
N CYS A 34 -9.37 -20.86 12.82
CA CYS A 34 -10.76 -20.40 12.86
C CYS A 34 -10.96 -19.21 11.89
N PHE A 35 -10.83 -19.45 10.56
CA PHE A 35 -11.05 -18.46 9.52
C PHE A 35 -11.55 -19.09 8.22
N GLU A 36 -12.07 -18.26 7.32
CA GLU A 36 -12.37 -18.65 5.95
C GLU A 36 -11.30 -18.10 5.00
N CYS A 37 -10.82 -18.93 4.10
CA CYS A 37 -9.93 -18.53 3.01
C CYS A 37 -10.71 -18.50 1.69
N ILE A 38 -10.87 -17.30 1.12
CA ILE A 38 -11.51 -17.08 -0.17
C ILE A 38 -10.43 -16.99 -1.25
N ILE A 39 -10.42 -17.95 -2.17
CA ILE A 39 -9.48 -18.05 -3.29
C ILE A 39 -10.19 -17.56 -4.54
N ILE A 40 -9.71 -16.45 -5.12
CA ILE A 40 -10.26 -15.93 -6.37
C ILE A 40 -9.34 -16.33 -7.53
N ASP A 41 -9.83 -17.26 -8.34
CA ASP A 41 -9.24 -17.58 -9.63
C ASP A 41 -9.59 -16.49 -10.64
N ASP A 42 -8.62 -15.68 -10.99
CA ASP A 42 -8.77 -14.60 -11.96
C ASP A 42 -8.55 -15.10 -13.40
N CYS A 43 -9.12 -16.29 -13.72
CA CYS A 43 -8.97 -16.98 -14.98
C CYS A 43 -7.50 -17.31 -15.27
N SER A 44 -6.83 -18.00 -14.32
CA SER A 44 -5.41 -18.37 -14.46
C SER A 44 -5.22 -19.39 -15.59
N PRO A 45 -4.36 -19.10 -16.59
CA PRO A 45 -4.17 -19.99 -17.73
C PRO A 45 -3.12 -21.09 -17.50
N ASP A 46 -2.44 -21.06 -16.34
CA ASP A 46 -1.39 -22.01 -15.95
C ASP A 46 -1.93 -23.08 -14.96
N ASN A 47 -1.05 -23.88 -14.38
CA ASN A 47 -1.44 -24.96 -13.47
C ASN A 47 -1.78 -24.49 -12.03
N SER A 48 -1.81 -23.19 -11.75
CA SER A 48 -2.03 -22.67 -10.39
C SER A 48 -3.27 -23.25 -9.73
N MET A 49 -4.41 -23.27 -10.45
CA MET A 49 -5.66 -23.77 -9.86
C MET A 49 -5.66 -25.28 -9.65
N ARG A 50 -5.06 -26.06 -10.58
CA ARG A 50 -4.92 -27.50 -10.41
C ARG A 50 -4.12 -27.83 -9.16
N LEU A 51 -3.00 -27.14 -8.91
CA LEU A 51 -2.17 -27.34 -7.71
C LEU A 51 -2.93 -27.02 -6.41
N ILE A 52 -3.75 -25.96 -6.42
CA ILE A 52 -4.60 -25.59 -5.29
C ILE A 52 -5.64 -26.70 -5.03
N GLU A 53 -6.37 -27.13 -6.06
CA GLU A 53 -7.44 -28.13 -5.94
C GLU A 53 -6.92 -29.47 -5.47
N GLU A 54 -5.78 -29.94 -6.00
CA GLU A 54 -5.12 -31.17 -5.57
C GLU A 54 -4.74 -31.12 -4.07
N LYS A 55 -4.20 -29.99 -3.63
CA LYS A 55 -3.83 -29.80 -2.21
C LYS A 55 -5.05 -29.74 -1.31
N LEU A 56 -6.09 -29.01 -1.69
CA LEU A 56 -7.31 -28.87 -0.90
C LEU A 56 -8.14 -30.16 -0.86
N ALA A 57 -8.07 -31.02 -1.88
CA ALA A 57 -8.75 -32.33 -1.89
C ALA A 57 -8.24 -33.24 -0.75
N GLY A 58 -7.00 -33.09 -0.33
CA GLY A 58 -6.40 -33.83 0.80
C GLY A 58 -6.53 -33.13 2.16
N TYR A 59 -7.01 -31.91 2.19
CA TYR A 59 -7.07 -31.12 3.44
C TYR A 59 -8.20 -31.61 4.35
N LYS A 60 -7.87 -31.83 5.66
CA LYS A 60 -8.81 -32.30 6.68
C LYS A 60 -8.84 -31.41 7.93
N GLY A 61 -8.25 -30.20 7.85
CA GLY A 61 -8.26 -29.27 8.97
C GLY A 61 -9.55 -28.42 9.05
N ASN A 62 -9.54 -27.44 9.93
CA ASN A 62 -10.75 -26.63 10.25
C ASN A 62 -10.93 -25.39 9.37
N ILE A 63 -9.91 -24.99 8.61
CA ILE A 63 -10.01 -23.81 7.74
C ILE A 63 -11.03 -24.06 6.64
N SER A 64 -11.97 -23.13 6.48
CA SER A 64 -12.95 -23.19 5.41
C SER A 64 -12.39 -22.56 4.13
N PHE A 65 -12.26 -23.34 3.07
CA PHE A 65 -11.80 -22.85 1.77
C PHE A 65 -12.97 -22.66 0.81
N ARG A 66 -12.99 -21.51 0.15
CA ARG A 66 -13.98 -21.18 -0.88
C ARG A 66 -13.29 -20.70 -2.15
N ILE A 67 -13.47 -21.42 -3.26
CA ILE A 67 -12.97 -21.02 -4.58
C ILE A 67 -14.05 -20.26 -5.33
N VAL A 68 -13.69 -19.10 -5.86
CA VAL A 68 -14.54 -18.27 -6.73
C VAL A 68 -13.79 -18.05 -8.04
N ARG A 69 -14.42 -18.36 -9.17
CA ARG A 69 -13.78 -18.23 -10.49
C ARG A 69 -14.35 -17.05 -11.25
N ASN A 70 -13.46 -16.25 -11.86
CA ASN A 70 -13.82 -15.23 -12.82
C ASN A 70 -13.87 -15.84 -14.23
N GLU A 71 -14.77 -15.36 -15.08
CA GLU A 71 -14.88 -15.79 -16.48
C GLU A 71 -13.71 -15.28 -17.34
N ARG A 72 -13.05 -14.22 -16.88
CA ARG A 72 -11.90 -13.59 -17.53
C ARG A 72 -10.97 -12.96 -16.47
N ASN A 73 -9.76 -12.63 -16.86
CA ASN A 73 -8.86 -11.86 -15.99
C ASN A 73 -9.38 -10.43 -15.83
N GLU A 74 -9.77 -10.06 -14.61
CA GLU A 74 -10.28 -8.74 -14.24
C GLU A 74 -9.25 -7.88 -13.51
N GLY A 75 -8.10 -8.47 -13.15
CA GLY A 75 -6.99 -7.80 -12.47
C GLY A 75 -7.12 -7.80 -10.95
N VAL A 76 -6.02 -7.39 -10.29
CA VAL A 76 -5.88 -7.48 -8.83
C VAL A 76 -6.90 -6.62 -8.08
N SER A 77 -7.18 -5.40 -8.57
CA SER A 77 -8.15 -4.49 -7.96
C SER A 77 -9.57 -5.08 -7.95
N ALA A 78 -10.04 -5.57 -9.09
CA ALA A 78 -11.37 -6.17 -9.21
C ALA A 78 -11.51 -7.40 -8.32
N ALA A 79 -10.49 -8.24 -8.32
CA ALA A 79 -10.46 -9.41 -7.48
C ALA A 79 -10.46 -9.05 -5.97
N ARG A 80 -9.65 -8.06 -5.51
CA ARG A 80 -9.68 -7.60 -4.10
C ARG A 80 -11.04 -6.99 -3.73
N ASN A 81 -11.65 -6.20 -4.61
CA ASN A 81 -13.00 -5.65 -4.39
C ASN A 81 -14.04 -6.76 -4.23
N LYS A 82 -14.00 -7.78 -5.07
CA LYS A 82 -14.86 -8.97 -4.95
C LYS A 82 -14.64 -9.69 -3.60
N GLY A 83 -13.39 -9.74 -3.13
CA GLY A 83 -13.06 -10.25 -1.79
C GLY A 83 -13.71 -9.44 -0.67
N ILE A 84 -13.69 -8.11 -0.75
CA ILE A 84 -14.36 -7.23 0.23
C ILE A 84 -15.87 -7.50 0.25
N GLU A 85 -16.51 -7.59 -0.92
CA GLU A 85 -17.95 -7.80 -1.06
C GLU A 85 -18.40 -9.19 -0.57
N LEU A 86 -17.67 -10.24 -0.93
CA LEU A 86 -18.00 -11.62 -0.57
C LEU A 86 -17.74 -11.96 0.89
N SER A 87 -16.89 -11.19 1.56
CA SER A 87 -16.55 -11.43 2.97
C SER A 87 -17.73 -11.15 3.88
N ARG A 88 -18.04 -12.11 4.77
CA ARG A 88 -19.12 -12.00 5.77
C ARG A 88 -18.56 -11.80 7.20
N GLY A 89 -17.23 -11.84 7.37
CA GLY A 89 -16.57 -11.67 8.66
C GLY A 89 -16.30 -10.23 9.03
N GLY A 90 -16.02 -9.99 10.31
CA GLY A 90 -15.72 -8.67 10.85
C GLY A 90 -14.36 -8.11 10.41
N TYR A 91 -13.39 -9.00 10.07
CA TYR A 91 -12.04 -8.60 9.65
C TYR A 91 -11.65 -9.23 8.32
N LEU A 92 -10.89 -8.47 7.52
CA LEU A 92 -10.30 -8.87 6.24
C LEU A 92 -8.79 -8.95 6.34
N PHE A 93 -8.21 -9.97 5.69
CA PHE A 93 -6.77 -10.13 5.53
C PHE A 93 -6.45 -10.42 4.06
N PHE A 94 -5.60 -9.63 3.44
CA PHE A 94 -5.13 -9.86 2.07
C PHE A 94 -3.75 -10.52 2.08
N ILE A 95 -3.56 -11.50 1.19
CA ILE A 95 -2.26 -12.11 0.89
C ILE A 95 -2.07 -12.16 -0.62
N ASP A 96 -0.89 -11.86 -1.10
CA ASP A 96 -0.51 -12.06 -2.49
C ASP A 96 -0.06 -13.52 -2.70
N SER A 97 -0.48 -14.14 -3.80
CA SER A 97 -0.32 -15.59 -4.02
C SER A 97 1.10 -16.05 -4.33
N ASP A 98 2.05 -15.13 -4.42
CA ASP A 98 3.49 -15.39 -4.52
C ASP A 98 4.24 -15.16 -3.19
N ASP A 99 3.54 -14.77 -2.14
CA ASP A 99 4.07 -14.53 -0.79
C ASP A 99 3.73 -15.66 0.18
N MET A 100 4.19 -15.55 1.44
CA MET A 100 3.93 -16.53 2.50
C MET A 100 3.62 -15.86 3.83
N LEU A 101 2.87 -16.56 4.69
CA LEU A 101 2.65 -16.19 6.08
C LEU A 101 3.61 -16.96 7.00
N TYR A 102 4.05 -16.33 8.09
CA TYR A 102 4.64 -17.09 9.20
C TYR A 102 3.53 -17.87 9.92
N GLU A 103 3.86 -19.03 10.47
CA GLU A 103 2.89 -19.99 11.06
C GLU A 103 1.92 -19.34 12.07
N ASN A 104 2.38 -18.35 12.83
CA ASN A 104 1.59 -17.68 13.87
C ASN A 104 1.10 -16.28 13.43
N CYS A 105 1.04 -16.01 12.13
CA CYS A 105 0.63 -14.71 11.60
C CYS A 105 -0.77 -14.33 12.07
N LEU A 106 -1.77 -15.14 11.70
CA LEU A 106 -3.17 -14.84 12.01
C LEU A 106 -3.45 -14.86 13.50
N GLU A 107 -2.82 -15.75 14.26
CA GLU A 107 -2.95 -15.82 15.71
C GLU A 107 -2.51 -14.51 16.38
N LYS A 108 -1.29 -14.04 16.06
CA LYS A 108 -0.74 -12.80 16.63
C LYS A 108 -1.56 -11.58 16.30
N LEU A 109 -2.01 -11.46 15.06
CA LEU A 109 -2.85 -10.34 14.63
C LEU A 109 -4.22 -10.41 15.30
N TRP A 110 -4.79 -11.61 15.42
CA TRP A 110 -6.08 -11.83 16.05
C TRP A 110 -6.06 -11.58 17.57
N GLU A 111 -4.96 -11.87 18.23
CA GLU A 111 -4.78 -11.54 19.66
C GLU A 111 -4.87 -10.03 19.93
N GLU A 112 -4.36 -9.19 19.02
CA GLU A 112 -4.49 -7.75 19.17
C GLU A 112 -5.93 -7.26 19.00
N THR A 113 -6.77 -7.93 18.19
CA THR A 113 -8.20 -7.59 18.12
C THR A 113 -8.95 -7.94 19.41
N LYS A 114 -8.50 -8.98 20.12
CA LYS A 114 -9.05 -9.32 21.45
C LYS A 114 -8.57 -8.35 22.52
N ARG A 115 -7.30 -7.90 22.42
CA ARG A 115 -6.71 -6.92 23.36
C ARG A 115 -7.33 -5.54 23.22
N TYR A 116 -7.64 -5.14 21.99
CA TYR A 116 -8.25 -3.87 21.63
C TYR A 116 -9.55 -4.12 20.85
N PRO A 117 -10.65 -4.44 21.55
CA PRO A 117 -11.92 -4.77 20.90
C PRO A 117 -12.39 -3.64 19.97
N GLY A 118 -12.73 -4.01 18.74
CA GLY A 118 -13.16 -3.05 17.72
C GLY A 118 -12.04 -2.26 17.05
N VAL A 119 -10.75 -2.65 17.24
CA VAL A 119 -9.64 -2.00 16.54
C VAL A 119 -9.83 -2.06 15.02
N ASP A 120 -9.63 -0.91 14.35
CA ASP A 120 -9.89 -0.78 12.91
C ASP A 120 -8.86 -1.51 12.06
N LEU A 121 -7.59 -1.49 12.50
CA LEU A 121 -6.50 -2.07 11.75
C LEU A 121 -5.42 -2.63 12.68
N VAL A 122 -5.00 -3.87 12.43
CA VAL A 122 -3.84 -4.51 13.07
C VAL A 122 -2.82 -4.88 12.01
N GLN A 123 -1.55 -4.48 12.17
CA GLN A 123 -0.47 -4.73 11.21
C GLN A 123 0.72 -5.42 11.87
N GLY A 124 1.27 -6.43 11.20
CA GLY A 124 2.50 -7.10 11.63
C GLY A 124 3.74 -6.62 10.87
N ASP A 125 4.92 -7.07 11.32
CA ASP A 125 6.18 -6.86 10.59
C ASP A 125 6.26 -7.77 9.38
N SER A 126 6.97 -7.34 8.35
CA SER A 126 7.25 -8.15 7.18
C SER A 126 8.75 -8.30 6.94
N TYR A 127 9.14 -9.49 6.51
CA TYR A 127 10.47 -9.77 6.00
C TYR A 127 10.40 -9.91 4.47
N SER A 128 11.34 -9.31 3.80
CA SER A 128 11.54 -9.44 2.37
C SER A 128 12.99 -9.84 2.13
N GLU A 129 13.28 -10.68 1.15
CA GLU A 129 14.61 -11.20 0.84
C GLU A 129 15.72 -10.15 1.03
N GLY A 130 16.42 -10.21 2.19
CA GLY A 130 17.48 -9.28 2.57
C GLY A 130 17.05 -7.92 3.13
N MET A 131 15.76 -7.70 3.38
CA MET A 131 15.22 -6.45 3.96
C MET A 131 14.18 -6.76 5.04
N GLU A 132 14.37 -6.17 6.20
CA GLU A 132 13.39 -6.21 7.29
C GLU A 132 12.53 -4.95 7.25
N ASN A 133 11.20 -5.11 7.25
CA ASN A 133 10.27 -4.02 7.43
C ASN A 133 9.59 -4.19 8.79
N LYS A 134 10.09 -3.46 9.77
CA LYS A 134 9.69 -3.54 11.17
C LYS A 134 8.86 -2.33 11.59
N ASN A 135 7.85 -2.60 12.41
CA ASN A 135 7.07 -1.59 13.11
C ASN A 135 7.69 -1.21 14.46
N SER A 136 8.99 -1.50 14.68
CA SER A 136 9.67 -1.36 15.98
C SER A 136 9.59 0.05 16.59
N ASP A 137 9.44 1.07 15.74
CA ASP A 137 9.30 2.46 16.17
C ASP A 137 7.85 2.89 16.41
N LEU A 138 6.89 1.98 16.19
CA LEU A 138 5.48 2.24 16.39
C LEU A 138 5.05 1.90 17.81
N GLN A 139 4.16 2.71 18.35
CA GLN A 139 3.44 2.33 19.57
C GLN A 139 2.55 1.11 19.27
N ARG A 140 2.48 0.18 20.21
CA ARG A 140 1.65 -1.04 20.06
C ARG A 140 0.19 -0.71 19.76
N TYR A 141 -0.32 0.40 20.27
CA TYR A 141 -1.66 0.91 20.00
C TYR A 141 -1.65 2.41 19.79
N THR A 142 -2.33 2.86 18.77
CA THR A 142 -2.49 4.29 18.43
C THR A 142 -3.96 4.57 18.19
N GLU A 143 -4.45 5.64 18.79
CA GLU A 143 -5.80 6.15 18.64
C GLU A 143 -5.80 7.55 18.05
N GLY A 144 -6.83 7.85 17.27
CA GLY A 144 -7.04 9.13 16.62
C GLY A 144 -6.63 9.15 15.15
N ARG A 145 -7.60 9.37 14.30
CA ARG A 145 -7.50 9.38 12.83
C ARG A 145 -6.36 10.24 12.30
N ILE A 146 -6.26 11.48 12.77
CA ILE A 146 -5.21 12.42 12.33
C ILE A 146 -3.81 11.89 12.65
N ARG A 147 -3.63 11.30 13.83
CA ARG A 147 -2.34 10.71 14.24
C ARG A 147 -1.98 9.52 13.39
N ILE A 148 -2.93 8.64 13.10
CA ILE A 148 -2.71 7.43 12.29
C ILE A 148 -2.43 7.82 10.83
N ASN A 149 -3.22 8.76 10.26
CA ASN A 149 -2.98 9.28 8.92
C ASN A 149 -1.59 9.93 8.80
N LYS A 150 -1.17 10.67 9.84
CA LYS A 150 0.19 11.23 9.89
C LYS A 150 1.28 10.15 9.87
N LEU A 151 1.11 9.03 10.58
CA LEU A 151 2.06 7.90 10.52
C LEU A 151 2.20 7.36 9.10
N PHE A 152 1.10 7.28 8.34
CA PHE A 152 1.13 6.89 6.94
C PHE A 152 1.86 7.91 6.06
N LEU A 153 1.52 9.19 6.17
CA LEU A 153 2.16 10.26 5.41
C LEU A 153 3.65 10.39 5.73
N ASP A 154 4.06 10.10 6.96
CA ASP A 154 5.45 10.04 7.38
C ASP A 154 6.17 8.72 6.98
N SER A 155 5.47 7.83 6.23
CA SER A 155 5.96 6.52 5.80
C SER A 155 6.40 5.61 6.95
N LYS A 156 5.76 5.74 8.12
CA LYS A 156 5.98 4.89 9.30
C LYS A 156 5.16 3.61 9.26
N ILE A 157 4.04 3.62 8.55
CA ILE A 157 3.22 2.43 8.29
C ILE A 157 3.16 2.17 6.78
N THR A 158 2.96 0.90 6.40
CA THR A 158 3.12 0.48 5.02
C THR A 158 1.99 0.95 4.10
N SER A 159 2.29 1.08 2.81
CA SER A 159 1.33 1.43 1.76
C SER A 159 0.84 0.21 0.95
N THR A 160 0.93 -0.99 1.52
CA THR A 160 0.45 -2.23 0.90
C THR A 160 -0.79 -2.75 1.62
N PRO A 161 -1.74 -3.42 0.98
CA PRO A 161 -2.93 -3.96 1.64
C PRO A 161 -2.67 -5.25 2.43
N VAL A 162 -1.54 -5.93 2.17
CA VAL A 162 -1.21 -7.23 2.78
C VAL A 162 -0.69 -7.10 4.22
N ASN A 163 -0.63 -8.23 4.91
CA ASN A 163 -0.09 -8.35 6.27
C ASN A 163 -0.83 -7.52 7.32
N ARG A 164 -2.16 -7.44 7.22
CA ARG A 164 -2.99 -6.73 8.19
C ARG A 164 -4.39 -7.30 8.31
N LEU A 165 -4.93 -7.25 9.51
CA LEU A 165 -6.36 -7.41 9.75
C LEU A 165 -7.00 -6.03 9.68
N ILE A 166 -8.03 -5.89 8.84
CA ILE A 166 -8.76 -4.64 8.64
C ILE A 166 -10.22 -4.89 8.99
N ARG A 167 -10.77 -4.10 9.90
CA ARG A 167 -12.20 -4.18 10.23
C ARG A 167 -13.03 -3.83 9.00
N LYS A 168 -13.91 -4.72 8.60
CA LYS A 168 -14.62 -4.63 7.33
C LYS A 168 -15.46 -3.35 7.21
N GLU A 169 -16.10 -2.96 8.31
CA GLU A 169 -16.94 -1.75 8.36
C GLU A 169 -16.17 -0.50 7.92
N VAL A 170 -14.88 -0.38 8.28
CA VAL A 170 -14.05 0.76 7.85
C VAL A 170 -14.02 0.88 6.33
N LEU A 171 -13.98 -0.25 5.60
CA LEU A 171 -13.98 -0.25 4.13
C LEU A 171 -15.37 0.02 3.57
N THR A 172 -16.38 -0.70 4.06
CA THR A 172 -17.73 -0.70 3.45
C THR A 172 -18.49 0.57 3.75
N GLU A 173 -18.44 1.10 4.99
CA GLU A 173 -19.12 2.34 5.37
C GLU A 173 -18.49 3.59 4.72
N ASN A 174 -17.21 3.53 4.38
CA ASN A 174 -16.50 4.62 3.71
C ASN A 174 -16.32 4.41 2.21
N ALA A 175 -16.90 3.35 1.62
CA ALA A 175 -16.78 3.00 0.20
C ALA A 175 -15.32 2.93 -0.28
N ILE A 176 -14.42 2.35 0.53
CA ILE A 176 -12.99 2.24 0.23
C ILE A 176 -12.76 0.97 -0.60
N TYR A 177 -12.71 1.13 -1.91
CA TYR A 177 -12.46 0.07 -2.89
C TYR A 177 -11.21 0.36 -3.71
N PHE A 178 -10.59 -0.71 -4.24
CA PHE A 178 -9.44 -0.59 -5.12
C PHE A 178 -9.83 -0.04 -6.49
N ARG A 179 -9.10 0.95 -6.97
CA ARG A 179 -9.30 1.50 -8.32
C ARG A 179 -8.83 0.50 -9.37
N THR A 180 -9.73 0.09 -10.26
CA THR A 180 -9.39 -0.80 -11.38
C THR A 180 -8.67 -0.07 -12.51
N GLY A 181 -7.85 -0.80 -13.27
CA GLY A 181 -7.21 -0.29 -14.49
C GLY A 181 -5.94 0.50 -14.29
N ILE A 182 -5.53 0.77 -13.06
CA ILE A 182 -4.26 1.45 -12.73
C ILE A 182 -3.25 0.50 -12.08
N LEU A 183 -1.99 0.83 -12.19
CA LEU A 183 -0.90 0.24 -11.40
C LEU A 183 -0.76 1.04 -10.09
N PHE A 184 -0.21 0.38 -9.04
CA PHE A 184 -0.05 0.98 -7.70
C PHE A 184 -1.39 1.37 -7.04
N GLU A 185 -2.43 0.62 -7.36
CA GLU A 185 -3.78 0.75 -6.80
C GLU A 185 -3.80 0.65 -5.28
N ASP A 186 -2.90 -0.15 -4.74
CA ASP A 186 -2.68 -0.36 -3.30
C ASP A 186 -2.27 0.95 -2.60
N PHE A 187 -1.42 1.73 -3.24
CA PHE A 187 -0.96 3.00 -2.72
C PHE A 187 -2.09 4.04 -2.62
N LEU A 188 -2.93 4.11 -3.67
CA LEU A 188 -4.14 4.95 -3.68
C LEU A 188 -5.15 4.50 -2.63
N TRP A 189 -5.37 3.19 -2.53
CA TRP A 189 -6.31 2.59 -1.59
C TRP A 189 -5.87 2.84 -0.14
N CYS A 190 -4.60 2.63 0.19
CA CYS A 190 -4.04 2.90 1.51
C CYS A 190 -4.17 4.38 1.91
N TYR A 191 -4.00 5.32 0.97
CA TYR A 191 -4.20 6.73 1.25
C TYR A 191 -5.60 7.04 1.77
N PHE A 192 -6.64 6.47 1.12
CA PHE A 192 -8.02 6.65 1.59
C PHE A 192 -8.32 5.84 2.85
N LEU A 193 -7.76 4.66 3.01
CA LEU A 193 -7.92 3.84 4.21
C LEU A 193 -7.44 4.60 5.46
N TYR A 194 -6.21 5.09 5.44
CA TYR A 194 -5.63 5.75 6.61
C TYR A 194 -6.25 7.10 6.96
N LYS A 195 -7.04 7.67 6.07
CA LYS A 195 -7.90 8.83 6.35
C LYS A 195 -9.16 8.46 7.14
N LYS A 196 -9.44 7.18 7.34
CA LYS A 196 -10.68 6.68 7.97
C LYS A 196 -10.43 5.80 9.18
N VAL A 197 -9.21 5.28 9.35
CA VAL A 197 -8.81 4.47 10.50
C VAL A 197 -8.72 5.33 11.74
N GLU A 198 -9.50 5.00 12.77
CA GLU A 198 -9.51 5.68 14.08
C GLU A 198 -8.62 4.97 15.10
N THR A 199 -8.43 3.66 14.94
CA THR A 199 -7.66 2.83 15.87
C THR A 199 -6.73 1.88 15.12
N PHE A 200 -5.47 1.85 15.54
CA PHE A 200 -4.39 1.07 14.91
C PHE A 200 -3.60 0.32 15.98
N ALA A 201 -3.37 -0.98 15.77
CA ALA A 201 -2.45 -1.77 16.57
C ALA A 201 -1.31 -2.33 15.73
N SER A 202 -0.12 -2.46 16.32
CA SER A 202 1.05 -3.07 15.68
C SER A 202 1.51 -4.32 16.44
N VAL A 203 1.89 -5.34 15.67
CA VAL A 203 2.56 -6.55 16.16
C VAL A 203 4.03 -6.49 15.78
N ASN A 204 4.91 -6.32 16.77
CA ASN A 204 6.37 -6.24 16.56
C ASN A 204 6.94 -7.66 16.40
N SER A 205 6.54 -8.35 15.35
CA SER A 205 6.98 -9.70 15.01
C SER A 205 6.78 -9.94 13.53
N PHE A 206 7.69 -10.65 12.90
CA PHE A 206 7.51 -11.07 11.51
C PHE A 206 6.29 -12.00 11.40
N THR A 207 5.34 -11.56 10.57
CA THR A 207 4.09 -12.25 10.29
C THR A 207 3.93 -12.55 8.81
N TYR A 208 4.72 -11.88 7.95
CA TYR A 208 4.60 -11.95 6.50
C TYR A 208 5.96 -12.03 5.82
N PHE A 209 6.10 -12.92 4.84
CA PHE A 209 7.26 -13.01 3.96
C PHE A 209 6.89 -12.51 2.57
N TYR A 210 7.47 -11.37 2.18
CA TYR A 210 7.31 -10.77 0.86
C TYR A 210 8.40 -11.27 -0.10
N ARG A 211 7.98 -11.95 -1.18
CA ARG A 211 8.88 -12.50 -2.20
C ARG A 211 9.24 -11.46 -3.24
N ARG A 212 10.52 -11.13 -3.35
CA ARG A 212 11.05 -10.19 -4.36
C ARG A 212 11.58 -10.88 -5.61
N SER A 213 11.88 -12.15 -5.52
CA SER A 213 12.49 -12.93 -6.60
C SER A 213 11.53 -13.29 -7.76
N ASN A 214 10.23 -12.94 -7.67
CA ASN A 214 9.30 -13.14 -8.77
C ASN A 214 9.59 -12.19 -9.94
N PRO A 215 10.16 -12.67 -11.10
CA PRO A 215 10.51 -11.83 -12.22
C PRO A 215 9.30 -11.26 -12.96
N PHE A 216 8.12 -11.85 -12.75
CA PHE A 216 6.86 -11.44 -13.40
C PHE A 216 6.05 -10.45 -12.57
N SER A 217 6.56 -10.04 -11.41
CA SER A 217 5.90 -9.03 -10.57
C SER A 217 5.76 -7.70 -11.31
N THR A 218 4.72 -6.94 -10.97
CA THR A 218 4.48 -5.58 -11.52
C THR A 218 5.67 -4.67 -11.31
N MET A 219 6.32 -4.75 -10.14
CA MET A 219 7.50 -3.95 -9.81
C MET A 219 8.71 -4.28 -10.71
N ASN A 220 8.91 -5.55 -11.07
CA ASN A 220 10.00 -5.94 -11.95
C ASN A 220 9.75 -5.53 -13.41
N LYS A 221 8.51 -5.59 -13.88
CA LYS A 221 8.13 -5.09 -15.21
C LYS A 221 8.31 -3.57 -15.35
N ALA A 222 7.98 -2.80 -14.32
CA ALA A 222 8.15 -1.35 -14.30
C ALA A 222 9.62 -0.90 -14.42
N LYS A 223 10.59 -1.78 -14.20
CA LYS A 223 12.03 -1.47 -14.39
C LYS A 223 12.43 -1.35 -15.85
N THR A 224 11.69 -1.95 -16.78
CA THR A 224 12.01 -1.98 -18.22
C THR A 224 11.05 -1.18 -19.08
N ASP A 225 9.83 -0.95 -18.59
CA ASP A 225 8.82 -0.10 -19.23
C ASP A 225 8.14 0.76 -18.16
N PHE A 226 8.38 2.04 -18.20
CA PHE A 226 7.93 2.99 -17.19
C PHE A 226 6.84 3.95 -17.69
N ASP A 227 6.34 3.83 -18.92
CA ASP A 227 5.37 4.77 -19.49
C ASP A 227 4.02 4.70 -18.75
N LYS A 228 3.40 3.49 -18.70
CA LYS A 228 2.16 3.29 -17.94
C LYS A 228 2.36 3.52 -16.43
N PRO A 229 3.40 2.99 -15.77
CA PRO A 229 3.72 3.31 -14.38
C PRO A 229 3.78 4.81 -14.10
N ALA A 230 4.42 5.61 -14.95
CA ALA A 230 4.52 7.05 -14.77
C ALA A 230 3.16 7.74 -14.84
N LYS A 231 2.33 7.41 -15.85
CA LYS A 231 0.98 7.98 -16.00
C LYS A 231 0.09 7.66 -14.81
N ASP A 232 0.07 6.40 -14.40
CA ASP A 232 -0.77 5.95 -13.28
C ASP A 232 -0.33 6.58 -11.96
N PHE A 233 0.99 6.72 -11.75
CA PHE A 233 1.51 7.36 -10.55
C PHE A 233 1.18 8.87 -10.51
N ILE A 234 1.30 9.58 -11.64
CA ILE A 234 0.90 10.99 -11.74
C ILE A 234 -0.61 11.15 -11.50
N PHE A 235 -1.43 10.24 -11.99
CA PHE A 235 -2.85 10.19 -11.66
C PHE A 235 -3.07 10.07 -10.14
N ILE A 236 -2.41 9.12 -9.48
CA ILE A 236 -2.49 8.92 -8.02
C ILE A 236 -2.08 10.18 -7.25
N LEU A 237 -0.94 10.79 -7.62
CA LEU A 237 -0.47 12.01 -6.98
C LEU A 237 -1.42 13.20 -7.20
N THR A 238 -2.11 13.24 -8.35
CA THR A 238 -3.14 14.24 -8.62
C THR A 238 -4.32 14.06 -7.65
N VAL A 239 -4.79 12.83 -7.48
CA VAL A 239 -5.84 12.53 -6.51
C VAL A 239 -5.42 12.89 -5.09
N PHE A 240 -4.18 12.58 -4.68
CA PHE A 240 -3.68 12.99 -3.36
C PHE A 240 -3.70 14.51 -3.19
N ASN A 241 -3.24 15.25 -4.20
CA ASN A 241 -3.24 16.71 -4.20
C ASN A 241 -4.63 17.34 -4.12
N GLU A 242 -5.65 16.65 -4.64
CA GLU A 242 -7.05 17.09 -4.60
C GLU A 242 -7.73 16.79 -3.26
N HIS A 243 -7.29 15.73 -2.57
CA HIS A 243 -7.93 15.20 -1.36
C HIS A 243 -7.10 15.42 -0.08
N MET A 244 -6.18 16.39 -0.07
CA MET A 244 -5.41 16.72 1.14
C MET A 244 -6.31 17.15 2.29
N GLU A 245 -5.95 16.69 3.50
CA GLU A 245 -6.54 17.22 4.73
C GLU A 245 -5.78 18.46 5.18
N GLN A 246 -6.52 19.51 5.51
CA GLN A 246 -5.92 20.80 5.90
C GLN A 246 -5.06 20.69 7.16
N GLU A 247 -5.49 19.86 8.13
CA GLU A 247 -4.78 19.61 9.37
C GLU A 247 -3.41 18.92 9.17
N LEU A 248 -3.24 18.20 8.06
CA LEU A 248 -2.00 17.50 7.67
C LEU A 248 -1.44 18.03 6.35
N TYR A 249 -1.65 19.31 6.06
CA TYR A 249 -1.27 19.91 4.79
C TYR A 249 0.23 19.75 4.48
N ALA A 250 1.11 20.09 5.44
CA ALA A 250 2.56 19.98 5.25
C ALA A 250 3.01 18.53 5.03
N GLU A 251 2.44 17.59 5.79
CA GLU A 251 2.72 16.17 5.66
C GLU A 251 2.27 15.65 4.29
N ASN A 252 1.09 16.05 3.81
CA ASN A 252 0.59 15.68 2.47
C ASN A 252 1.51 16.21 1.37
N ILE A 253 1.93 17.47 1.42
CA ILE A 253 2.87 18.03 0.43
C ILE A 253 4.20 17.28 0.46
N CYS A 254 4.79 17.04 1.64
CA CYS A 254 6.02 16.28 1.78
C CYS A 254 5.87 14.86 1.20
N PHE A 255 4.74 14.19 1.47
CA PHE A 255 4.45 12.86 0.97
C PHE A 255 4.37 12.83 -0.56
N ILE A 256 3.62 13.77 -1.16
CA ILE A 256 3.50 13.90 -2.62
C ILE A 256 4.87 14.14 -3.25
N LEU A 257 5.66 15.07 -2.72
CA LEU A 257 6.99 15.38 -3.25
C LEU A 257 7.92 14.15 -3.16
N ASN A 258 7.93 13.45 -2.02
CA ASN A 258 8.73 12.25 -1.83
C ASN A 258 8.36 11.13 -2.82
N LYS A 259 7.10 11.07 -3.24
CA LYS A 259 6.62 10.06 -4.20
C LYS A 259 6.78 10.52 -5.67
N LEU A 260 6.71 11.83 -5.93
CA LEU A 260 6.95 12.38 -7.26
C LEU A 260 8.42 12.19 -7.72
N MET A 261 9.38 12.30 -6.80
CA MET A 261 10.79 12.26 -7.12
C MET A 261 11.24 10.96 -7.81
N PRO A 262 10.91 9.74 -7.28
CA PRO A 262 11.22 8.50 -8.00
C PRO A 262 10.56 8.41 -9.38
N VAL A 263 9.36 8.97 -9.56
CA VAL A 263 8.69 8.99 -10.87
C VAL A 263 9.47 9.81 -11.88
N VAL A 264 9.90 11.02 -11.50
CA VAL A 264 10.71 11.91 -12.36
C VAL A 264 12.05 11.26 -12.69
N TYR A 265 12.72 10.67 -11.69
CA TYR A 265 13.99 9.99 -11.87
C TYR A 265 13.88 8.80 -12.82
N ASN A 266 12.92 7.90 -12.59
CA ASN A 266 12.74 6.71 -13.41
C ASN A 266 12.30 7.08 -14.84
N ALA A 267 11.45 8.09 -15.01
CA ALA A 267 11.06 8.60 -16.32
C ALA A 267 12.28 9.11 -17.12
N ALA A 268 13.21 9.78 -16.45
CA ALA A 268 14.45 10.24 -17.08
C ALA A 268 15.44 9.11 -17.37
N ALA A 269 15.55 8.11 -16.46
CA ALA A 269 16.54 7.03 -16.55
C ALA A 269 16.12 5.92 -17.53
N ILE A 270 14.84 5.55 -17.55
CA ILE A 270 14.31 4.45 -18.38
C ILE A 270 13.81 4.99 -19.74
N GLY A 271 13.33 6.22 -19.74
CA GLY A 271 12.63 6.84 -20.86
C GLY A 271 11.12 6.60 -20.78
N VAL A 272 10.36 7.60 -21.17
CA VAL A 272 8.90 7.54 -21.29
C VAL A 272 8.47 8.31 -22.53
N THR A 273 7.23 8.10 -22.98
CA THR A 273 6.65 8.84 -24.12
C THR A 273 6.57 10.34 -23.83
N ARG A 274 6.45 11.13 -24.88
CA ARG A 274 6.22 12.58 -24.77
C ARG A 274 4.98 12.88 -23.95
N GLU A 275 3.91 12.11 -24.14
CA GLU A 275 2.65 12.25 -23.38
C GLU A 275 2.85 12.11 -21.88
N SER A 276 3.64 11.11 -21.44
CA SER A 276 3.96 10.88 -20.04
C SER A 276 4.83 12.00 -19.46
N ASN A 277 5.82 12.50 -20.23
CA ASN A 277 6.62 13.66 -19.82
C ASN A 277 5.75 14.92 -19.66
N ASP A 278 4.86 15.18 -20.62
CA ASP A 278 3.92 16.32 -20.57
C ASP A 278 2.99 16.22 -19.36
N ALA A 279 2.54 15.01 -18.99
CA ALA A 279 1.74 14.78 -17.79
C ALA A 279 2.52 15.07 -16.50
N ILE A 280 3.77 14.61 -16.40
CA ILE A 280 4.67 14.89 -15.28
C ILE A 280 4.87 16.40 -15.12
N ASP A 281 5.19 17.10 -16.22
CA ASP A 281 5.45 18.53 -16.19
C ASP A 281 4.17 19.36 -15.91
N LYS A 282 3.02 18.92 -16.42
CA LYS A 282 1.73 19.51 -16.09
C LYS A 282 1.42 19.37 -14.59
N PHE A 283 1.65 18.18 -14.03
CA PHE A 283 1.45 17.95 -12.60
C PHE A 283 2.36 18.86 -11.76
N LYS A 284 3.67 18.93 -12.06
CA LYS A 284 4.62 19.81 -11.38
C LYS A 284 4.14 21.28 -11.40
N ARG A 285 3.78 21.81 -12.59
CA ARG A 285 3.26 23.19 -12.73
C ARG A 285 2.01 23.41 -11.90
N ASN A 286 1.08 22.46 -11.90
CA ASN A 286 -0.17 22.57 -11.14
C ASN A 286 0.09 22.53 -9.63
N LEU A 287 0.98 21.65 -9.17
CA LEU A 287 1.37 21.56 -7.77
C LEU A 287 1.98 22.87 -7.29
N ILE A 288 2.94 23.43 -8.04
CA ILE A 288 3.55 24.73 -7.76
C ILE A 288 2.49 25.82 -7.73
N ARG A 289 1.67 25.95 -8.80
CA ARG A 289 0.65 27.00 -8.91
C ARG A 289 -0.37 26.96 -7.76
N LYS A 290 -0.81 25.77 -7.37
CA LYS A 290 -1.81 25.58 -6.30
C LYS A 290 -1.25 25.97 -4.94
N HIS A 291 0.02 25.64 -4.67
CA HIS A 291 0.61 25.73 -3.33
C HIS A 291 1.63 26.87 -3.15
N CYS A 292 2.06 27.56 -4.23
CA CYS A 292 2.99 28.70 -4.13
C CYS A 292 2.48 29.85 -3.25
N ARG A 293 1.18 30.09 -3.23
CA ARG A 293 0.62 31.17 -2.37
C ARG A 293 0.74 30.86 -0.87
N GLU A 294 0.76 29.58 -0.53
CA GLU A 294 0.87 29.09 0.85
C GLU A 294 2.33 28.75 1.23
N PHE A 295 3.19 28.59 0.21
CA PHE A 295 4.63 28.31 0.37
C PHE A 295 5.48 29.47 -0.17
N ARG A 296 5.51 30.60 0.54
CA ARG A 296 6.45 31.68 0.23
C ARG A 296 7.92 31.25 0.05
N PRO A 297 8.46 30.20 0.75
CA PRO A 297 9.80 29.70 0.46
C PRO A 297 9.93 28.99 -0.88
N MET A 298 8.85 28.42 -1.43
CA MET A 298 8.87 27.85 -2.78
C MET A 298 8.92 28.96 -3.84
N GLU A 299 8.25 30.10 -3.62
CA GLU A 299 8.39 31.31 -4.45
C GLU A 299 9.83 31.82 -4.39
N VAL A 300 10.43 31.94 -3.22
CA VAL A 300 11.84 32.39 -3.06
C VAL A 300 12.81 31.39 -3.75
N LEU A 301 12.59 30.09 -3.65
CA LEU A 301 13.40 29.09 -4.35
C LEU A 301 13.18 29.14 -5.87
N TYR A 302 11.99 29.48 -6.33
CA TYR A 302 11.66 29.65 -7.74
C TYR A 302 12.21 30.97 -8.30
N GLU A 303 12.02 32.09 -7.60
CA GLU A 303 12.54 33.40 -7.97
C GLU A 303 14.07 33.48 -7.89
N LEU A 304 14.71 32.79 -6.96
CA LEU A 304 16.16 32.69 -6.88
C LEU A 304 16.77 31.70 -7.88
N ASN A 305 15.96 31.13 -8.81
CA ASN A 305 16.41 30.06 -9.72
C ASN A 305 17.07 28.86 -8.99
N LEU A 306 16.92 28.75 -7.69
CA LEU A 306 17.41 27.60 -6.91
C LEU A 306 16.58 26.34 -7.14
N PHE A 307 15.44 26.49 -7.80
CA PHE A 307 14.68 25.38 -8.37
C PHE A 307 15.35 24.82 -9.64
N TYR A 308 16.14 25.61 -10.32
CA TYR A 308 16.90 25.20 -11.53
C TYR A 308 18.05 24.25 -11.21
N PRO A 309 18.90 24.52 -10.18
CA PRO A 309 19.83 23.49 -9.67
C PRO A 309 19.12 22.26 -9.13
N PHE A 310 17.92 22.38 -8.57
CA PHE A 310 17.14 21.26 -8.08
C PHE A 310 16.64 20.37 -9.25
N SER A 311 16.19 20.98 -10.35
CA SER A 311 15.84 20.26 -11.58
C SER A 311 17.09 19.72 -12.32
N LEU A 312 18.22 20.43 -12.29
CA LEU A 312 19.51 20.00 -12.82
C LEU A 312 20.13 18.87 -11.98
N LEU A 313 20.04 18.99 -10.67
CA LEU A 313 20.45 17.92 -9.75
C LEU A 313 19.57 16.68 -9.93
N LEU A 314 18.28 16.81 -10.26
CA LEU A 314 17.39 15.74 -10.66
C LEU A 314 17.82 15.06 -11.98
N ASN A 315 18.35 15.84 -12.93
CA ASN A 315 18.85 15.34 -14.21
C ASN A 315 20.26 14.75 -14.13
N TRP A 316 21.04 15.00 -13.06
CA TRP A 316 22.44 14.58 -12.95
C TRP A 316 22.66 13.31 -12.13
N GLY A 317 21.63 12.57 -11.75
CA GLY A 317 21.77 11.24 -11.13
C GLY A 317 22.54 11.19 -9.81
N ILE A 318 22.80 12.34 -9.14
CA ILE A 318 23.56 12.44 -7.90
C ILE A 318 22.61 12.43 -6.69
N TYR A 319 21.65 11.51 -6.68
CA TYR A 319 20.69 11.45 -5.57
C TYR A 319 20.82 10.20 -4.73
N ARG A 320 21.50 10.37 -3.64
CA ARG A 320 21.28 9.55 -2.45
C ARG A 320 20.13 10.14 -1.63
N HIS A 321 19.22 9.28 -1.17
CA HIS A 321 18.04 9.55 -0.36
C HIS A 321 18.17 10.64 0.74
N HIS A 322 19.37 10.97 1.18
CA HIS A 322 19.63 11.88 2.30
C HIS A 322 19.36 13.37 2.03
N ILE A 323 19.49 13.85 0.80
CA ILE A 323 19.31 15.29 0.50
C ILE A 323 17.84 15.63 0.43
N LEU A 324 17.02 14.77 -0.20
CA LEU A 324 15.56 14.97 -0.26
C LEU A 324 14.90 14.88 1.10
N TYR A 325 15.37 13.96 1.96
CA TYR A 325 14.91 13.87 3.34
C TYR A 325 15.23 15.14 4.15
N LYS A 326 16.38 15.77 3.92
CA LYS A 326 16.73 17.07 4.52
C LYS A 326 15.82 18.19 4.04
N TYR A 327 15.45 18.22 2.75
CA TYR A 327 14.53 19.24 2.20
C TYR A 327 13.09 19.04 2.67
N ALA A 328 12.59 17.81 2.72
CA ALA A 328 11.29 17.51 3.31
C ALA A 328 11.24 17.91 4.80
N ASN A 329 12.33 17.69 5.54
CA ASN A 329 12.44 18.13 6.93
C ASN A 329 12.59 19.65 7.07
N LEU A 330 13.22 20.34 6.11
CA LEU A 330 13.26 21.81 6.06
C LEU A 330 11.87 22.41 5.81
N ILE A 331 11.08 21.80 4.95
CA ILE A 331 9.66 22.18 4.72
C ILE A 331 8.86 21.95 6.02
N LYS A 332 9.02 20.79 6.68
CA LYS A 332 8.40 20.52 7.99
C LYS A 332 8.85 21.51 9.07
N LEU A 333 10.14 21.84 9.10
CA LEU A 333 10.71 22.78 10.06
C LEU A 333 10.18 24.20 9.82
N TYR A 334 10.10 24.62 8.56
CA TYR A 334 9.52 25.90 8.16
C TYR A 334 8.07 26.05 8.61
N TYR A 335 7.23 25.06 8.33
CA TYR A 335 5.83 25.06 8.78
C TYR A 335 5.70 25.03 10.29
N LYS A 336 6.59 24.31 10.99
CA LYS A 336 6.62 24.28 12.46
C LYS A 336 7.01 25.63 13.08
N ILE A 337 7.86 26.40 12.39
CA ILE A 337 8.36 27.70 12.86
C ILE A 337 7.40 28.82 12.47
N TRP A 338 6.91 28.85 11.22
CA TRP A 338 6.19 29.98 10.63
C TRP A 338 4.68 29.77 10.51
N GLY A 339 4.20 28.53 10.41
CA GLY A 339 2.75 28.21 10.35
C GLY A 339 1.99 28.53 11.64
N ARG A 340 2.67 28.75 12.74
CA ARG A 340 2.09 29.20 14.04
C ARG A 340 1.78 30.70 14.08
N TRP A 341 2.23 31.50 13.11
CA TRP A 341 2.07 32.95 13.13
C TRP A 341 0.93 33.46 12.23
N TYR A 342 0.19 32.55 11.56
CA TYR A 342 -0.88 32.89 10.62
C TYR A 342 -2.20 32.13 10.88
N LEU A 343 -2.34 31.52 12.05
CA LEU A 343 -3.60 31.11 12.67
C LEU A 343 -3.79 32.03 13.89
#